data_f0f1c71379094b8d87aa7ed505b1e3b4
#
_entry.id   f0f1c71379094b8d87aa7ed505b1e3b4
#
_cell.length_a   1.000
_cell.length_b   1.000
_cell.length_c   1.000
_cell.angle_alpha   90.00
_cell.angle_beta   90.00
_cell.angle_gamma   90.00
#
_symmetry.space_group_name_H-M   'P 1'
#
loop_
_entity.id
_entity.type
_entity.pdbx_description
1 polymer ?
#
loop_
_entity_poly.entity_id
_entity_poly.type
_entity_poly.pdbx_seq_one_letter_code
_entity_poly.pdbx_strand_id
1 'polypeptide(L)'
;MRVEIEKAQSETYNLCIVGSGPAGITLALEYQRLQPGSRVLLVEYGTPGGPARNGLDDSVRVESRNHHPPYECTNKGLGGSSASWGGRCVMYDEIDFLSRDILRGQCTWDVALLNDVRKFAQRAAEYFECGDARFNLNDMPQFAGTRIAEGFESGDVTDSVVERYSSPTRFGERYRAQIDASATVQLLVGWEAFQLGAPDATGMISEIELRDFSRERRAKVRARKVALAMGTQEVTRLLLKNPQVFAQRGGSPAALGKYYQGHVSGKIASVHFNGDPAKTEYGFLRERDGIYLRRRMQLSTDALVKNNLLNTALWLDNPLYVDPAHRNGAMSFMYLAMITPGLGKRLAPPAIAHSITKGKVNKISGHLKNVLLDFPKSLSIPATTFYGRYCMKRKLPGVFLHSPRNIYALHFHAEQVPVAANRMELGADGETLLIRYQLMDEDVDSVIRTHEFLDQWLRGCECGRLEYWFPKNELPEAIRAMSIDGLHQVGTTRIAATAEEGVVDKNLKVWGTENLYVCSSSVFPTSGQANPTFLLGAFAARLAKHLTSTPAVTIQST
;
A
#
# COMPACT_ATOMS: atom_id res chain seq x y z
N MET A 1 -24.36 9.09 8.69
CA MET A 1 -25.21 8.73 9.88
C MET A 1 -25.07 7.24 10.15
N ARG A 2 -24.94 6.82 11.41
CA ARG A 2 -25.00 5.39 11.76
C ARG A 2 -26.43 4.88 11.65
N VAL A 3 -26.55 3.63 11.18
CA VAL A 3 -27.86 2.96 11.05
C VAL A 3 -27.80 1.57 11.68
N GLU A 4 -28.94 1.14 12.19
CA GLU A 4 -29.17 -0.22 12.65
C GLU A 4 -29.57 -1.11 11.48
N ILE A 5 -29.40 -2.42 11.64
CA ILE A 5 -29.62 -3.37 10.55
C ILE A 5 -31.07 -3.41 10.05
N GLU A 6 -32.02 -3.22 10.93
CA GLU A 6 -33.44 -3.22 10.63
C GLU A 6 -33.80 -2.11 9.63
N LYS A 7 -33.20 -0.92 9.82
CA LYS A 7 -33.33 0.19 8.88
C LYS A 7 -32.62 -0.11 7.55
N ALA A 8 -31.40 -0.68 7.61
CA ALA A 8 -30.66 -1.03 6.41
C ALA A 8 -31.39 -2.06 5.54
N GLN A 9 -32.12 -3.01 6.16
CA GLN A 9 -32.93 -4.01 5.43
C GLN A 9 -34.20 -3.41 4.80
N SER A 10 -34.79 -2.39 5.40
CA SER A 10 -36.03 -1.78 4.92
C SER A 10 -35.86 -0.84 3.74
N GLU A 11 -34.60 -0.49 3.40
CA GLU A 11 -34.27 0.46 2.33
C GLU A 11 -33.62 -0.23 1.12
N THR A 12 -33.72 0.39 -0.06
CA THR A 12 -32.93 0.05 -1.23
C THR A 12 -31.93 1.17 -1.51
N TYR A 13 -30.64 0.83 -1.58
CA TYR A 13 -29.57 1.78 -1.77
C TYR A 13 -29.20 1.97 -3.25
N ASN A 14 -28.75 3.16 -3.60
CA ASN A 14 -28.17 3.42 -4.92
C ASN A 14 -26.80 2.72 -5.05
N LEU A 15 -26.06 2.70 -3.93
CA LEU A 15 -24.74 2.05 -3.85
C LEU A 15 -24.56 1.43 -2.46
N CYS A 16 -24.19 0.15 -2.39
CA CYS A 16 -23.68 -0.49 -1.20
C CYS A 16 -22.16 -0.67 -1.34
N ILE A 17 -21.41 -0.15 -0.38
CA ILE A 17 -19.95 -0.28 -0.32
C ILE A 17 -19.63 -1.17 0.88
N VAL A 18 -18.96 -2.29 0.65
CA VAL A 18 -18.51 -3.19 1.71
C VAL A 18 -17.05 -2.92 2.01
N GLY A 19 -16.77 -2.47 3.24
CA GLY A 19 -15.45 -2.04 3.70
C GLY A 19 -15.29 -0.53 3.76
N SER A 20 -14.90 -0.02 4.92
CA SER A 20 -14.71 1.40 5.21
C SER A 20 -13.24 1.79 5.35
N GLY A 21 -12.35 1.14 4.60
CA GLY A 21 -10.96 1.54 4.41
C GLY A 21 -10.83 2.80 3.54
N PRO A 22 -9.60 3.24 3.22
CA PRO A 22 -9.38 4.44 2.39
C PRO A 22 -10.15 4.42 1.07
N ALA A 23 -10.18 3.29 0.37
CA ALA A 23 -10.94 3.15 -0.87
C ALA A 23 -12.45 3.31 -0.67
N GLY A 24 -13.03 2.61 0.30
CA GLY A 24 -14.47 2.65 0.57
C GLY A 24 -14.94 4.02 1.02
N ILE A 25 -14.20 4.69 1.91
CA ILE A 25 -14.52 6.06 2.36
C ILE A 25 -14.38 7.06 1.21
N THR A 26 -13.30 6.99 0.43
CA THR A 26 -13.11 7.85 -0.74
C THR A 26 -14.25 7.67 -1.74
N LEU A 27 -14.60 6.41 -2.06
CA LEU A 27 -15.70 6.09 -2.96
C LEU A 27 -17.04 6.62 -2.45
N ALA A 28 -17.35 6.41 -1.16
CA ALA A 28 -18.61 6.85 -0.56
C ALA A 28 -18.79 8.37 -0.60
N LEU A 29 -17.76 9.09 -0.17
CA LEU A 29 -17.80 10.56 -0.10
C LEU A 29 -17.75 11.19 -1.50
N GLU A 30 -16.98 10.62 -2.42
CA GLU A 30 -16.90 11.13 -3.79
C GLU A 30 -18.19 10.84 -4.57
N TYR A 31 -18.80 9.67 -4.38
CA TYR A 31 -20.10 9.35 -4.97
C TYR A 31 -21.19 10.29 -4.45
N GLN A 32 -21.24 10.55 -3.14
CA GLN A 32 -22.16 11.52 -2.54
C GLN A 32 -21.94 12.92 -3.09
N ARG A 33 -20.69 13.36 -3.26
CA ARG A 33 -20.37 14.69 -3.83
C ARG A 33 -20.89 14.83 -5.25
N LEU A 34 -20.79 13.77 -6.05
CA LEU A 34 -21.24 13.76 -7.46
C LEU A 34 -22.76 13.58 -7.60
N GLN A 35 -23.40 12.88 -6.67
CA GLN A 35 -24.86 12.66 -6.62
C GLN A 35 -25.40 12.86 -5.19
N PRO A 36 -25.59 14.10 -4.73
CA PRO A 36 -25.92 14.41 -3.32
C PRO A 36 -27.22 13.76 -2.82
N GLY A 37 -28.20 13.47 -3.68
CA GLY A 37 -29.47 12.83 -3.30
C GLY A 37 -29.43 11.30 -3.22
N SER A 38 -28.34 10.66 -3.58
CA SER A 38 -28.25 9.20 -3.66
C SER A 38 -27.94 8.57 -2.30
N ARG A 39 -28.70 7.54 -1.93
CA ARG A 39 -28.47 6.76 -0.70
C ARG A 39 -27.32 5.79 -0.88
N VAL A 40 -26.33 5.88 0.01
CA VAL A 40 -25.15 5.00 0.07
C VAL A 40 -25.15 4.25 1.39
N LEU A 41 -25.05 2.93 1.36
CA LEU A 41 -24.76 2.10 2.53
C LEU A 41 -23.27 1.79 2.56
N LEU A 42 -22.60 2.17 3.64
CA LEU A 42 -21.21 1.80 3.91
C LEU A 42 -21.20 0.74 5.02
N VAL A 43 -20.83 -0.49 4.69
CA VAL A 43 -20.81 -1.63 5.61
C VAL A 43 -19.40 -1.83 6.15
N GLU A 44 -19.26 -1.97 7.47
CA GLU A 44 -17.99 -2.21 8.15
C GLU A 44 -18.11 -3.34 9.17
N TYR A 45 -17.19 -4.30 9.09
CA TYR A 45 -17.16 -5.45 10.00
C TYR A 45 -16.70 -5.09 11.42
N GLY A 46 -15.78 -4.14 11.55
CA GLY A 46 -15.20 -3.76 12.83
C GLY A 46 -16.22 -3.20 13.82
N THR A 47 -15.91 -3.32 15.10
CA THR A 47 -16.77 -2.85 16.19
C THR A 47 -16.80 -1.32 16.29
N PRO A 48 -17.87 -0.73 16.89
CA PRO A 48 -18.05 0.72 17.01
C PRO A 48 -16.97 1.48 17.81
N GLY A 49 -16.12 0.79 18.55
CA GLY A 49 -15.20 1.38 19.54
C GLY A 49 -13.78 1.64 19.06
N GLY A 50 -13.40 1.28 17.84
CA GLY A 50 -12.03 1.50 17.37
C GLY A 50 -11.56 0.46 16.34
N PRO A 51 -10.35 0.59 15.82
CA PRO A 51 -9.76 -0.45 14.99
C PRO A 51 -9.64 -1.70 15.85
N ALA A 52 -10.42 -2.71 15.57
CA ALA A 52 -10.20 -4.03 16.12
C ALA A 52 -8.85 -4.49 15.58
N ARG A 53 -7.79 -4.27 16.33
CA ARG A 53 -6.57 -5.05 16.15
C ARG A 53 -6.98 -6.48 16.43
N ASN A 54 -7.09 -7.25 15.37
CA ASN A 54 -7.45 -8.64 15.52
C ASN A 54 -6.39 -9.31 16.37
N GLY A 55 -6.80 -9.80 17.53
CA GLY A 55 -6.22 -11.01 18.04
C GLY A 55 -6.25 -12.03 16.92
N LEU A 56 -5.44 -13.05 16.98
CA LEU A 56 -5.29 -14.13 16.03
C LEU A 56 -6.59 -14.37 15.23
N ASP A 57 -6.63 -13.90 13.99
CA ASP A 57 -7.72 -14.26 13.07
C ASP A 57 -7.33 -15.60 12.46
N ASP A 58 -7.78 -16.70 13.10
CA ASP A 58 -7.52 -18.07 12.64
C ASP A 58 -8.13 -18.36 11.25
N SER A 59 -8.89 -17.41 10.71
CA SER A 59 -9.51 -17.53 9.38
C SER A 59 -8.53 -17.24 8.22
N VAL A 60 -7.31 -16.80 8.50
CA VAL A 60 -6.26 -16.58 7.49
C VAL A 60 -4.97 -17.27 7.92
N ARG A 61 -4.44 -18.13 7.07
CA ARG A 61 -3.18 -18.84 7.27
C ARG A 61 -2.18 -18.46 6.17
N VAL A 62 -0.96 -18.14 6.57
CA VAL A 62 0.14 -17.80 5.66
C VAL A 62 1.12 -18.97 5.58
N GLU A 63 1.38 -19.44 4.37
CA GLU A 63 2.41 -20.43 4.05
C GLU A 63 3.59 -19.73 3.36
N SER A 64 4.35 -18.95 4.14
CA SER A 64 5.51 -18.22 3.64
C SER A 64 6.38 -17.66 4.78
N ARG A 65 7.70 -17.73 4.63
CA ARG A 65 8.64 -17.02 5.49
C ARG A 65 8.80 -15.53 5.12
N ASN A 66 8.37 -15.14 3.93
CA ASN A 66 8.52 -13.81 3.37
C ASN A 66 7.25 -12.95 3.48
N HIS A 67 6.31 -13.37 4.30
CA HIS A 67 5.05 -12.64 4.49
C HIS A 67 4.81 -12.36 5.98
N HIS A 68 4.39 -11.14 6.29
CA HIS A 68 3.97 -10.78 7.65
C HIS A 68 2.75 -11.60 8.10
N PRO A 69 2.60 -11.84 9.40
CA PRO A 69 1.37 -12.42 9.94
C PRO A 69 0.13 -11.59 9.54
N PRO A 70 -1.02 -12.21 9.27
CA PRO A 70 -2.23 -11.50 8.81
C PRO A 70 -2.66 -10.33 9.70
N TYR A 71 -2.53 -10.49 11.03
CA TYR A 71 -2.90 -9.45 12.00
C TYR A 71 -2.00 -8.19 11.95
N GLU A 72 -0.85 -8.25 11.29
CA GLU A 72 0.02 -7.08 11.04
C GLU A 72 -0.34 -6.38 9.74
N CYS A 73 -0.96 -7.11 8.78
CA CYS A 73 -1.22 -6.64 7.42
C CYS A 73 -2.57 -5.95 7.27
N THR A 74 -3.56 -6.31 8.10
CA THR A 74 -4.93 -5.84 7.98
C THR A 74 -5.47 -5.30 9.29
N ASN A 75 -6.29 -4.24 9.21
CA ASN A 75 -7.06 -3.74 10.36
C ASN A 75 -8.53 -3.75 9.98
N LYS A 76 -9.37 -4.38 10.82
CA LYS A 76 -10.82 -4.36 10.72
C LYS A 76 -11.36 -3.21 11.57
N GLY A 77 -12.17 -2.34 10.98
CA GLY A 77 -12.72 -1.17 11.63
C GLY A 77 -12.75 0.06 10.72
N LEU A 78 -13.47 1.09 11.15
CA LEU A 78 -13.62 2.32 10.39
C LEU A 78 -12.26 2.94 10.05
N GLY A 79 -11.98 3.10 8.76
CA GLY A 79 -10.70 3.55 8.23
C GLY A 79 -9.73 2.44 7.83
N GLY A 80 -10.03 1.18 8.16
CA GLY A 80 -9.22 0.02 7.77
C GLY A 80 -7.75 0.19 8.11
N SER A 81 -6.87 -0.29 7.24
CA SER A 81 -5.40 -0.25 7.45
C SER A 81 -4.79 1.16 7.53
N SER A 82 -5.54 2.23 7.20
CA SER A 82 -5.07 3.60 7.48
C SER A 82 -4.93 3.91 8.97
N ALA A 83 -5.50 3.10 9.86
CA ALA A 83 -5.33 3.23 11.30
C ALA A 83 -3.87 3.04 11.77
N SER A 84 -3.07 2.27 11.01
CA SER A 84 -1.68 1.91 11.37
C SER A 84 -0.65 2.29 10.30
N TRP A 85 -1.03 2.85 9.14
CA TRP A 85 -0.12 3.16 8.05
C TRP A 85 0.78 4.37 8.33
N GLY A 86 1.86 4.48 7.55
CA GLY A 86 2.81 5.60 7.63
C GLY A 86 2.42 6.84 6.81
N GLY A 87 1.31 6.82 6.08
CA GLY A 87 0.85 7.94 5.25
C GLY A 87 1.63 8.14 3.94
N ARG A 88 2.35 7.14 3.46
CA ARG A 88 3.16 7.21 2.24
C ARG A 88 2.27 7.13 1.00
N CYS A 89 2.34 8.17 0.17
CA CYS A 89 1.59 8.34 -1.06
C CYS A 89 2.56 8.35 -2.24
N VAL A 90 2.40 7.41 -3.15
CA VAL A 90 3.24 7.25 -4.34
C VAL A 90 2.34 6.94 -5.52
N MET A 91 2.60 7.55 -6.67
CA MET A 91 1.93 7.20 -7.92
C MET A 91 2.71 6.07 -8.61
N TYR A 92 2.01 5.19 -9.29
CA TYR A 92 2.62 4.19 -10.15
C TYR A 92 3.26 4.86 -11.37
N ASP A 93 4.35 4.27 -11.83
CA ASP A 93 5.08 4.73 -13.00
C ASP A 93 4.46 4.15 -14.29
N GLU A 94 4.79 4.75 -15.43
CA GLU A 94 4.30 4.29 -16.72
C GLU A 94 4.77 2.86 -17.03
N ILE A 95 6.00 2.52 -16.64
CA ILE A 95 6.58 1.19 -16.80
C ILE A 95 5.74 0.08 -16.15
N ASP A 96 5.02 0.39 -15.06
CA ASP A 96 4.17 -0.58 -14.35
C ASP A 96 2.94 -1.00 -15.18
N PHE A 97 2.62 -0.22 -16.25
CA PHE A 97 1.51 -0.47 -17.18
C PHE A 97 1.98 -0.94 -18.56
N LEU A 98 3.28 -1.16 -18.73
CA LEU A 98 3.86 -1.67 -19.96
C LEU A 98 4.07 -3.19 -19.88
N SER A 99 3.73 -3.88 -20.96
CA SER A 99 4.11 -5.29 -21.10
C SER A 99 5.63 -5.38 -21.28
N ARG A 100 6.26 -6.22 -20.45
CA ARG A 100 7.71 -6.47 -20.44
C ARG A 100 7.96 -7.97 -20.39
N ASP A 101 9.04 -8.44 -21.01
CA ASP A 101 9.38 -9.87 -21.06
C ASP A 101 9.48 -10.49 -19.66
N ILE A 102 10.09 -9.75 -18.70
CA ILE A 102 10.23 -10.18 -17.31
C ILE A 102 8.87 -10.45 -16.63
N LEU A 103 7.79 -9.78 -17.04
CA LEU A 103 6.44 -9.99 -16.51
C LEU A 103 5.71 -11.16 -17.20
N ARG A 104 6.33 -11.82 -18.18
CA ARG A 104 5.81 -13.04 -18.83
C ARG A 104 4.38 -12.90 -19.35
N GLY A 105 4.02 -11.73 -19.89
CA GLY A 105 2.68 -11.41 -20.39
C GLY A 105 1.62 -11.19 -19.31
N GLN A 106 2.00 -11.03 -18.05
CA GLN A 106 1.03 -10.88 -16.96
C GLN A 106 0.67 -9.42 -16.64
N CYS A 107 1.18 -8.44 -17.37
CA CYS A 107 0.72 -7.05 -17.30
C CYS A 107 -0.56 -6.91 -18.15
N THR A 108 -1.72 -7.02 -17.52
CA THR A 108 -3.02 -7.07 -18.19
C THR A 108 -3.78 -5.73 -18.20
N TRP A 109 -3.15 -4.65 -17.81
CA TRP A 109 -3.61 -3.28 -17.96
C TRP A 109 -2.69 -2.47 -18.90
N ASP A 110 -3.03 -1.24 -19.23
CA ASP A 110 -2.31 -0.43 -20.18
C ASP A 110 -2.10 1.03 -19.74
N VAL A 111 -1.23 1.74 -20.43
CA VAL A 111 -0.92 3.16 -20.16
C VAL A 111 -2.14 4.07 -20.39
N ALA A 112 -3.07 3.69 -21.26
CA ALA A 112 -4.29 4.47 -21.47
C ALA A 112 -5.16 4.48 -20.20
N LEU A 113 -5.24 3.35 -19.49
CA LEU A 113 -5.89 3.28 -18.18
C LEU A 113 -5.17 4.14 -17.14
N LEU A 114 -3.82 4.11 -17.09
CA LEU A 114 -3.06 4.98 -16.19
C LEU A 114 -3.37 6.46 -16.43
N ASN A 115 -3.37 6.88 -17.70
CA ASN A 115 -3.65 8.27 -18.06
C ASN A 115 -5.08 8.69 -17.70
N ASP A 116 -6.04 7.77 -17.77
CA ASP A 116 -7.39 8.04 -17.31
C ASP A 116 -7.48 8.15 -15.79
N VAL A 117 -6.82 7.28 -15.05
CA VAL A 117 -6.77 7.31 -13.57
C VAL A 117 -6.02 8.55 -13.05
N ARG A 118 -4.95 8.98 -13.71
CA ARG A 118 -4.18 10.19 -13.35
C ARG A 118 -5.04 11.46 -13.28
N LYS A 119 -6.11 11.55 -14.06
CA LYS A 119 -7.08 12.68 -13.98
C LYS A 119 -7.74 12.79 -12.60
N PHE A 120 -7.75 11.73 -11.82
CA PHE A 120 -8.32 11.67 -10.47
C PHE A 120 -7.26 11.73 -9.35
N ALA A 121 -5.97 11.82 -9.71
CA ALA A 121 -4.88 11.82 -8.75
C ALA A 121 -4.96 13.02 -7.78
N GLN A 122 -5.28 14.22 -8.27
CA GLN A 122 -5.45 15.39 -7.41
C GLN A 122 -6.60 15.20 -6.42
N ARG A 123 -7.70 14.58 -6.88
CA ARG A 123 -8.83 14.28 -6.00
C ARG A 123 -8.47 13.26 -4.92
N ALA A 124 -7.68 12.24 -5.27
CA ALA A 124 -7.11 11.33 -4.28
C ALA A 124 -6.20 12.08 -3.30
N ALA A 125 -5.32 12.96 -3.77
CA ALA A 125 -4.41 13.72 -2.92
C ALA A 125 -5.12 14.57 -1.87
N GLU A 126 -6.29 15.13 -2.20
CA GLU A 126 -7.16 15.85 -1.25
C GLU A 126 -7.67 14.92 -0.14
N TYR A 127 -8.19 13.72 -0.47
CA TYR A 127 -8.62 12.74 0.54
C TYR A 127 -7.47 12.24 1.39
N PHE A 128 -6.30 12.08 0.80
CA PHE A 128 -5.10 11.60 1.49
C PHE A 128 -4.36 12.71 2.25
N GLU A 129 -4.76 13.97 2.09
CA GLU A 129 -4.13 15.15 2.70
C GLU A 129 -2.61 15.21 2.45
N CYS A 130 -2.17 14.82 1.22
CA CYS A 130 -0.76 14.76 0.83
C CYS A 130 -0.33 15.90 -0.11
N GLY A 131 -1.13 16.97 -0.22
CA GLY A 131 -0.85 18.14 -1.06
C GLY A 131 -1.20 17.94 -2.52
N ASP A 132 -0.46 18.56 -3.43
CA ASP A 132 -0.67 18.41 -4.87
C ASP A 132 -0.24 17.03 -5.37
N ALA A 133 -0.94 16.50 -6.37
CA ALA A 133 -0.60 15.19 -6.97
C ALA A 133 0.59 15.28 -7.95
N ARG A 134 1.67 15.96 -7.54
CA ARG A 134 2.95 16.06 -8.28
C ARG A 134 3.98 15.16 -7.65
N PHE A 135 4.54 14.23 -8.42
CA PHE A 135 5.47 13.22 -7.96
C PHE A 135 6.85 13.32 -8.62
N ASN A 136 7.10 14.40 -9.37
CA ASN A 136 8.40 14.71 -9.95
C ASN A 136 8.84 16.10 -9.50
N LEU A 137 10.06 16.24 -8.98
CA LEU A 137 10.61 17.50 -8.49
C LEU A 137 10.79 18.54 -9.61
N ASN A 138 10.99 18.10 -10.85
CA ASN A 138 11.10 19.02 -11.98
C ASN A 138 9.77 19.77 -12.26
N ASP A 139 8.63 19.21 -11.81
CA ASP A 139 7.32 19.86 -11.90
C ASP A 139 7.05 20.85 -10.74
N MET A 140 8.02 20.99 -9.82
CA MET A 140 7.93 21.83 -8.62
C MET A 140 8.98 22.92 -8.66
N PRO A 141 8.63 24.18 -8.96
CA PRO A 141 9.62 25.27 -9.19
C PRO A 141 10.65 25.43 -8.07
N GLN A 142 10.25 25.18 -6.80
CA GLN A 142 11.13 25.32 -5.64
C GLN A 142 12.21 24.21 -5.54
N PHE A 143 12.07 23.13 -6.28
CA PHE A 143 13.00 21.97 -6.27
C PHE A 143 13.55 21.64 -7.66
N ALA A 144 13.06 22.31 -8.71
CA ALA A 144 13.51 22.07 -10.06
C ALA A 144 15.03 22.27 -10.19
N GLY A 145 15.69 21.31 -10.83
CA GLY A 145 17.14 21.33 -11.01
C GLY A 145 17.98 20.91 -9.79
N THR A 146 17.36 20.67 -8.62
CA THR A 146 18.09 20.13 -7.46
C THR A 146 18.46 18.65 -7.68
N ARG A 147 19.54 18.19 -7.06
CA ARG A 147 20.05 16.81 -7.15
C ARG A 147 20.18 16.19 -5.78
N ILE A 148 20.20 14.84 -5.74
CA ILE A 148 20.37 14.08 -4.50
C ILE A 148 21.75 14.34 -3.86
N ALA A 149 22.78 14.51 -4.67
CA ALA A 149 24.14 14.82 -4.24
C ALA A 149 24.89 15.62 -5.32
N GLU A 150 25.96 16.30 -4.92
CA GLU A 150 26.84 17.03 -5.83
C GLU A 150 27.47 16.07 -6.86
N GLY A 151 27.46 16.47 -8.14
CA GLY A 151 27.95 15.67 -9.25
C GLY A 151 26.98 14.60 -9.78
N PHE A 152 25.80 14.41 -9.17
CA PHE A 152 24.83 13.47 -9.70
C PHE A 152 24.20 14.02 -10.99
N GLU A 153 24.25 13.23 -12.07
CA GLU A 153 23.62 13.54 -13.34
C GLU A 153 22.39 12.63 -13.55
N SER A 154 21.29 13.21 -14.02
CA SER A 154 20.10 12.44 -14.39
C SER A 154 20.17 11.98 -15.83
N GLY A 155 19.76 10.74 -16.09
CA GLY A 155 19.72 10.09 -17.39
C GLY A 155 19.03 8.75 -17.28
N ASP A 156 19.74 7.65 -17.51
CA ASP A 156 19.23 6.30 -17.29
C ASP A 156 18.93 6.02 -15.81
N VAL A 157 19.54 6.78 -14.89
CA VAL A 157 19.10 6.89 -13.49
C VAL A 157 18.59 8.30 -13.22
N THR A 158 17.40 8.45 -12.67
CA THR A 158 16.83 9.72 -12.25
C THR A 158 16.74 9.82 -10.73
N ASP A 159 16.90 11.03 -10.22
CA ASP A 159 16.71 11.37 -8.81
C ASP A 159 15.57 12.39 -8.58
N SER A 160 14.79 12.67 -9.62
CA SER A 160 13.71 13.66 -9.56
C SER A 160 12.38 13.12 -9.04
N VAL A 161 12.23 11.81 -8.92
CA VAL A 161 10.98 11.18 -8.45
C VAL A 161 10.88 11.30 -6.93
N VAL A 162 9.68 11.57 -6.45
CA VAL A 162 9.40 11.69 -5.01
C VAL A 162 8.20 10.87 -4.59
N GLU A 163 8.20 10.51 -3.32
CA GLU A 163 7.00 10.13 -2.60
C GLU A 163 6.54 11.27 -1.70
N ARG A 164 5.26 11.35 -1.47
CA ARG A 164 4.60 12.34 -0.62
C ARG A 164 4.09 11.69 0.66
N TYR A 165 3.90 12.47 1.70
CA TYR A 165 3.40 11.97 2.96
C TYR A 165 2.13 12.71 3.38
N SER A 166 1.08 11.94 3.67
CA SER A 166 -0.08 12.45 4.40
C SER A 166 0.31 12.78 5.85
N SER A 167 -0.64 13.22 6.68
CA SER A 167 -0.35 13.70 8.05
C SER A 167 0.13 12.72 9.13
N PRO A 168 0.08 11.37 9.12
CA PRO A 168 -0.64 10.39 8.30
C PRO A 168 -2.17 10.42 8.58
N THR A 169 -2.93 10.53 7.53
CA THR A 169 -4.38 10.65 7.60
C THR A 169 -5.01 9.32 7.97
N ARG A 170 -5.59 9.26 9.14
CA ARG A 170 -6.39 8.11 9.58
C ARG A 170 -7.81 8.30 9.10
N PHE A 171 -8.19 7.63 8.04
CA PHE A 171 -9.46 7.85 7.33
C PHE A 171 -10.67 7.73 8.26
N GLY A 172 -10.68 6.74 9.14
CA GLY A 172 -11.76 6.56 10.10
C GLY A 172 -11.93 7.71 11.09
N GLU A 173 -10.84 8.30 11.56
CA GLU A 173 -10.85 9.46 12.45
C GLU A 173 -11.19 10.74 11.66
N ARG A 174 -10.53 10.91 10.53
CA ARG A 174 -10.60 12.12 9.71
C ARG A 174 -11.97 12.36 9.11
N TYR A 175 -12.61 11.33 8.62
CA TYR A 175 -13.88 11.44 7.89
C TYR A 175 -15.11 11.05 8.70
N ARG A 176 -14.94 10.63 9.95
CA ARG A 176 -16.04 10.20 10.83
C ARG A 176 -17.13 11.24 10.95
N ALA A 177 -16.77 12.47 11.33
CA ALA A 177 -17.74 13.54 11.52
C ALA A 177 -18.52 13.85 10.22
N GLN A 178 -17.86 13.80 9.06
CA GLN A 178 -18.50 14.00 7.77
C GLN A 178 -19.47 12.86 7.42
N ILE A 179 -19.10 11.60 7.70
CA ILE A 179 -19.99 10.45 7.51
C ILE A 179 -21.17 10.50 8.47
N ASP A 180 -20.92 10.80 9.75
CA ASP A 180 -21.98 10.86 10.79
C ASP A 180 -22.98 12.01 10.51
N ALA A 181 -22.52 13.13 9.98
CA ALA A 181 -23.38 14.27 9.59
C ALA A 181 -24.11 14.08 8.25
N SER A 182 -23.73 13.09 7.44
CA SER A 182 -24.34 12.86 6.14
C SER A 182 -25.77 12.34 6.28
N ALA A 183 -26.70 12.93 5.53
CA ALA A 183 -28.08 12.44 5.43
C ALA A 183 -28.22 11.23 4.50
N THR A 184 -27.27 11.05 3.57
CA THR A 184 -27.37 10.06 2.49
C THR A 184 -26.32 8.95 2.57
N VAL A 185 -25.19 9.16 3.25
CA VAL A 185 -24.23 8.08 3.56
C VAL A 185 -24.58 7.49 4.93
N GLN A 186 -25.06 6.26 4.89
CA GLN A 186 -25.41 5.49 6.08
C GLN A 186 -24.29 4.49 6.40
N LEU A 187 -23.81 4.49 7.64
CA LEU A 187 -22.75 3.61 8.12
C LEU A 187 -23.33 2.50 8.98
N LEU A 188 -23.22 1.27 8.51
CA LEU A 188 -23.57 0.04 9.24
C LEU A 188 -22.28 -0.61 9.77
N VAL A 189 -22.14 -0.74 11.08
CA VAL A 189 -20.92 -1.29 11.74
C VAL A 189 -21.24 -2.60 12.42
N GLY A 190 -20.25 -3.49 12.51
CA GLY A 190 -20.40 -4.80 13.14
C GLY A 190 -20.98 -5.87 12.22
N TRP A 191 -20.95 -5.62 10.89
CA TRP A 191 -21.49 -6.54 9.88
C TRP A 191 -20.48 -6.79 8.77
N GLU A 192 -20.35 -8.04 8.34
CA GLU A 192 -19.55 -8.44 7.17
C GLU A 192 -20.44 -8.94 6.04
N ALA A 193 -20.02 -8.71 4.79
CA ALA A 193 -20.63 -9.40 3.66
C ALA A 193 -20.23 -10.87 3.72
N PHE A 194 -21.23 -11.72 3.78
CA PHE A 194 -21.07 -13.17 3.93
C PHE A 194 -21.41 -13.91 2.64
N GLN A 195 -22.52 -13.52 1.99
CA GLN A 195 -22.96 -14.14 0.75
C GLN A 195 -23.43 -13.06 -0.23
N LEU A 196 -23.03 -13.24 -1.49
CA LEU A 196 -23.52 -12.47 -2.62
C LEU A 196 -24.61 -13.29 -3.34
N GLY A 197 -25.71 -12.65 -3.72
CA GLY A 197 -26.72 -13.29 -4.55
C GLY A 197 -26.14 -13.76 -5.89
N ALA A 198 -26.76 -14.77 -6.48
CA ALA A 198 -26.48 -15.10 -7.88
C ALA A 198 -26.98 -13.96 -8.79
N PRO A 199 -26.27 -13.62 -9.88
CA PRO A 199 -26.80 -12.68 -10.86
C PRO A 199 -28.10 -13.21 -11.46
N ASP A 200 -29.09 -12.33 -11.61
CA ASP A 200 -30.32 -12.66 -12.36
C ASP A 200 -30.05 -12.75 -13.87
N ALA A 201 -31.10 -12.97 -14.67
CA ALA A 201 -30.97 -13.10 -16.12
C ALA A 201 -30.37 -11.85 -16.81
N THR A 202 -30.40 -10.68 -16.14
CA THR A 202 -29.80 -9.44 -16.61
C THR A 202 -28.38 -9.20 -16.09
N GLY A 203 -27.82 -10.11 -15.30
CA GLY A 203 -26.51 -9.99 -14.69
C GLY A 203 -26.47 -9.19 -13.39
N MET A 204 -27.63 -8.87 -12.82
CA MET A 204 -27.75 -8.02 -11.63
C MET A 204 -27.71 -8.86 -10.35
N ILE A 205 -26.91 -8.40 -9.40
CA ILE A 205 -26.93 -8.88 -8.01
C ILE A 205 -27.76 -7.90 -7.20
N SER A 206 -28.96 -8.32 -6.78
CA SER A 206 -29.92 -7.45 -6.08
C SER A 206 -29.75 -7.46 -4.57
N GLU A 207 -29.25 -8.54 -3.99
CA GLU A 207 -29.15 -8.73 -2.55
C GLU A 207 -27.75 -9.14 -2.11
N ILE A 208 -27.35 -8.62 -0.94
CA ILE A 208 -26.13 -9.02 -0.24
C ILE A 208 -26.57 -9.53 1.14
N GLU A 209 -26.19 -10.77 1.48
CA GLU A 209 -26.37 -11.28 2.83
C GLU A 209 -25.22 -10.84 3.72
N LEU A 210 -25.56 -10.22 4.82
CA LEU A 210 -24.65 -9.76 5.85
C LEU A 210 -24.73 -10.72 7.05
N ARG A 211 -23.61 -10.84 7.77
CA ARG A 211 -23.50 -11.58 9.01
C ARG A 211 -22.92 -10.67 10.08
N ASP A 212 -23.45 -10.68 11.27
CA ASP A 212 -22.93 -9.86 12.36
C ASP A 212 -21.61 -10.39 12.93
N PHE A 213 -20.98 -9.61 13.80
CA PHE A 213 -19.71 -9.95 14.42
C PHE A 213 -19.78 -11.24 15.26
N SER A 214 -20.93 -11.52 15.92
CA SER A 214 -21.13 -12.75 16.70
C SER A 214 -21.35 -13.98 15.83
N ARG A 215 -21.60 -13.79 14.52
CA ARG A 215 -21.96 -14.80 13.52
C ARG A 215 -23.31 -15.48 13.75
N GLU A 216 -24.11 -14.95 14.67
CA GLU A 216 -25.42 -15.50 15.02
C GLU A 216 -26.56 -14.91 14.19
N ARG A 217 -26.46 -13.61 13.85
CA ARG A 217 -27.49 -12.89 13.11
C ARG A 217 -27.11 -12.78 11.62
N ARG A 218 -28.10 -12.97 10.78
CA ARG A 218 -28.01 -12.74 9.32
C ARG A 218 -29.05 -11.74 8.88
N ALA A 219 -28.72 -10.94 7.87
CA ALA A 219 -29.60 -9.94 7.34
C ALA A 219 -29.32 -9.74 5.84
N LYS A 220 -30.32 -9.37 5.07
CA LYS A 220 -30.18 -9.07 3.64
C LYS A 220 -30.34 -7.58 3.42
N VAL A 221 -29.44 -6.98 2.63
CA VAL A 221 -29.54 -5.60 2.18
C VAL A 221 -29.64 -5.55 0.66
N ARG A 222 -30.37 -4.56 0.15
CA ARG A 222 -30.60 -4.38 -1.27
C ARG A 222 -29.92 -3.15 -1.81
N ALA A 223 -29.24 -3.29 -2.94
CA ALA A 223 -28.58 -2.15 -3.59
C ALA A 223 -28.59 -2.28 -5.13
N ARG A 224 -28.70 -1.16 -5.81
CA ARG A 224 -28.62 -1.09 -7.28
C ARG A 224 -27.19 -1.34 -7.79
N LYS A 225 -26.20 -0.94 -7.02
CA LYS A 225 -24.76 -1.13 -7.31
C LYS A 225 -24.06 -1.58 -6.04
N VAL A 226 -23.07 -2.46 -6.19
CA VAL A 226 -22.30 -3.04 -5.08
C VAL A 226 -20.83 -2.85 -5.36
N ALA A 227 -20.07 -2.32 -4.38
CA ALA A 227 -18.62 -2.17 -4.46
C ALA A 227 -17.94 -2.87 -3.28
N LEU A 228 -17.04 -3.80 -3.57
CA LEU A 228 -16.24 -4.52 -2.60
C LEU A 228 -14.95 -3.75 -2.34
N ALA A 229 -14.80 -3.17 -1.15
CA ALA A 229 -13.68 -2.30 -0.77
C ALA A 229 -12.98 -2.76 0.54
N MET A 230 -13.01 -4.07 0.82
CA MET A 230 -12.59 -4.68 2.09
C MET A 230 -11.08 -5.01 2.15
N GLY A 231 -10.26 -4.54 1.19
CA GLY A 231 -8.87 -4.96 1.05
C GLY A 231 -8.74 -6.32 0.35
N THR A 232 -7.50 -6.68 0.00
CA THR A 232 -7.22 -7.81 -0.89
C THR A 232 -7.67 -9.16 -0.33
N GLN A 233 -7.36 -9.45 0.94
CA GLN A 233 -7.68 -10.74 1.56
C GLN A 233 -9.19 -10.99 1.60
N GLU A 234 -9.95 -10.03 2.12
CA GLU A 234 -11.39 -10.22 2.32
C GLU A 234 -12.19 -10.18 1.02
N VAL A 235 -11.79 -9.34 0.04
CA VAL A 235 -12.39 -9.36 -1.30
C VAL A 235 -12.17 -10.69 -1.98
N THR A 236 -10.94 -11.19 -1.94
CA THR A 236 -10.59 -12.48 -2.55
C THR A 236 -11.34 -13.63 -1.89
N ARG A 237 -11.36 -13.67 -0.56
CA ARG A 237 -12.08 -14.70 0.21
C ARG A 237 -13.58 -14.69 -0.11
N LEU A 238 -14.20 -13.51 -0.13
CA LEU A 238 -15.62 -13.39 -0.44
C LEU A 238 -15.94 -13.91 -1.83
N LEU A 239 -15.16 -13.55 -2.85
CA LEU A 239 -15.39 -14.01 -4.22
C LEU A 239 -15.11 -15.51 -4.38
N LEU A 240 -14.10 -16.06 -3.74
CA LEU A 240 -13.82 -17.51 -3.73
C LEU A 240 -14.96 -18.32 -3.07
N LYS A 241 -15.58 -17.78 -2.02
CA LYS A 241 -16.72 -18.41 -1.33
C LYS A 241 -18.04 -18.26 -2.07
N ASN A 242 -18.11 -17.41 -3.08
CA ASN A 242 -19.34 -17.09 -3.80
C ASN A 242 -19.21 -17.37 -5.32
N PRO A 243 -18.91 -18.62 -5.76
CA PRO A 243 -18.71 -18.94 -7.17
C PRO A 243 -19.96 -18.69 -8.03
N GLN A 244 -21.16 -18.68 -7.44
CA GLN A 244 -22.42 -18.35 -8.12
C GLN A 244 -22.42 -16.93 -8.74
N VAL A 245 -21.60 -16.00 -8.25
CA VAL A 245 -21.42 -14.67 -8.84
C VAL A 245 -20.98 -14.76 -10.30
N PHE A 246 -20.27 -15.81 -10.65
CA PHE A 246 -19.70 -16.03 -11.98
C PHE A 246 -20.56 -16.97 -12.86
N ALA A 247 -21.78 -17.30 -12.46
CA ALA A 247 -22.64 -18.25 -13.17
C ALA A 247 -22.87 -17.85 -14.64
N GLN A 248 -23.10 -16.57 -14.92
CA GLN A 248 -23.35 -16.07 -16.28
C GLN A 248 -22.15 -16.16 -17.23
N ARG A 249 -20.91 -16.18 -16.68
CA ARG A 249 -19.71 -16.40 -17.49
C ARG A 249 -19.29 -17.88 -17.59
N GLY A 250 -20.05 -18.78 -17.00
CA GLY A 250 -19.78 -20.24 -17.02
C GLY A 250 -18.81 -20.71 -15.91
N GLY A 251 -18.57 -19.93 -14.86
CA GLY A 251 -17.77 -20.30 -13.70
C GLY A 251 -16.75 -19.25 -13.26
N SER A 252 -16.06 -19.52 -12.17
CA SER A 252 -15.06 -18.58 -11.60
C SER A 252 -13.89 -18.34 -12.55
N PRO A 253 -13.39 -17.07 -12.62
CA PRO A 253 -12.20 -16.75 -13.43
C PRO A 253 -10.98 -17.56 -12.99
N ALA A 254 -10.20 -18.04 -13.94
CA ALA A 254 -8.96 -18.77 -13.64
C ALA A 254 -7.93 -17.92 -12.88
N ALA A 255 -8.01 -16.60 -13.02
CA ALA A 255 -7.15 -15.64 -12.34
C ALA A 255 -7.57 -15.34 -10.89
N LEU A 256 -8.80 -15.68 -10.48
CA LEU A 256 -9.30 -15.39 -9.13
C LEU A 256 -8.42 -16.04 -8.06
N GLY A 257 -7.95 -15.24 -7.14
CA GLY A 257 -7.05 -15.63 -6.06
C GLY A 257 -5.58 -15.79 -6.46
N LYS A 258 -5.24 -15.81 -7.75
CA LYS A 258 -3.87 -16.01 -8.26
C LYS A 258 -3.15 -14.67 -8.49
N TYR A 259 -1.84 -14.75 -8.79
CA TYR A 259 -0.98 -13.60 -9.07
C TYR A 259 -0.86 -12.63 -7.91
N TYR A 260 -0.92 -13.16 -6.69
CA TYR A 260 -0.69 -12.38 -5.49
C TYR A 260 0.74 -11.83 -5.48
N GLN A 261 0.89 -10.54 -5.24
CA GLN A 261 2.18 -9.86 -5.18
C GLN A 261 2.24 -8.93 -3.97
N GLY A 262 3.46 -8.74 -3.49
CA GLY A 262 3.88 -7.70 -2.59
C GLY A 262 5.07 -6.95 -3.18
N HIS A 263 6.04 -6.60 -2.33
CA HIS A 263 7.29 -5.95 -2.75
C HIS A 263 8.50 -6.68 -2.20
N VAL A 264 9.60 -6.58 -2.94
CA VAL A 264 10.92 -6.99 -2.47
C VAL A 264 11.60 -5.77 -1.87
N SER A 265 11.93 -5.78 -0.58
CA SER A 265 12.37 -4.58 0.12
C SER A 265 13.47 -4.88 1.14
N GLY A 266 14.45 -3.99 1.23
CA GLY A 266 15.56 -4.16 2.16
C GLY A 266 16.71 -3.18 1.96
N LYS A 267 17.88 -3.55 2.49
CA LYS A 267 19.13 -2.78 2.38
C LYS A 267 20.29 -3.77 2.25
N ILE A 268 20.99 -3.72 1.13
CA ILE A 268 22.14 -4.61 0.86
C ILE A 268 23.45 -3.87 0.66
N ALA A 269 23.40 -2.55 0.55
CA ALA A 269 24.56 -1.71 0.30
C ALA A 269 24.43 -0.35 0.99
N SER A 270 25.56 0.32 1.16
CA SER A 270 25.66 1.75 1.41
C SER A 270 26.07 2.48 0.14
N VAL A 271 25.58 3.70 -0.03
CA VAL A 271 26.08 4.64 -1.04
C VAL A 271 27.08 5.58 -0.39
N HIS A 272 28.21 5.78 -1.05
CA HIS A 272 29.25 6.73 -0.69
C HIS A 272 29.28 7.82 -1.76
N PHE A 273 28.93 9.03 -1.41
CA PHE A 273 29.06 10.18 -2.31
C PHE A 273 30.40 10.88 -2.13
N ASN A 274 30.98 11.34 -3.24
CA ASN A 274 32.30 11.99 -3.28
C ASN A 274 32.23 13.50 -2.96
N GLY A 275 31.06 14.13 -3.19
CA GLY A 275 30.85 15.55 -3.01
C GLY A 275 30.70 16.00 -1.55
N ASP A 276 30.39 17.30 -1.37
CA ASP A 276 30.17 17.90 -0.06
C ASP A 276 28.98 17.28 0.67
N PRO A 277 29.17 16.68 1.86
CA PRO A 277 28.09 16.12 2.66
C PRO A 277 26.95 17.12 2.97
N ALA A 278 27.25 18.42 3.06
CA ALA A 278 26.25 19.45 3.31
C ALA A 278 25.28 19.66 2.13
N LYS A 279 25.67 19.23 0.94
CA LYS A 279 24.87 19.32 -0.30
C LYS A 279 24.11 18.03 -0.62
N THR A 280 24.24 17.00 0.22
CA THR A 280 23.51 15.74 0.02
C THR A 280 22.13 15.81 0.66
N GLU A 281 21.10 15.52 -0.15
CA GLU A 281 19.71 15.52 0.28
C GLU A 281 19.33 14.14 0.87
N TYR A 282 19.65 13.94 2.15
CA TYR A 282 19.49 12.66 2.85
C TYR A 282 18.16 12.49 3.59
N GLY A 283 17.35 13.54 3.68
CA GLY A 283 16.16 13.57 4.53
C GLY A 283 14.86 13.82 3.76
N PHE A 284 13.93 14.48 4.46
CA PHE A 284 12.70 14.94 3.85
C PHE A 284 12.85 16.37 3.32
N LEU A 285 12.42 16.57 2.10
CA LEU A 285 12.05 17.87 1.57
C LEU A 285 10.74 18.32 2.21
N ARG A 286 10.50 19.61 2.25
CA ARG A 286 9.27 20.16 2.80
C ARG A 286 8.72 21.25 1.88
N GLU A 287 7.47 21.09 1.45
CA GLU A 287 6.75 22.13 0.71
C GLU A 287 6.31 23.28 1.65
N ARG A 288 5.90 24.41 1.05
CA ARG A 288 5.48 25.61 1.82
C ARG A 288 4.29 25.36 2.75
N ASP A 289 3.37 24.48 2.36
CA ASP A 289 2.23 24.04 3.15
C ASP A 289 2.57 22.99 4.21
N GLY A 290 3.87 22.62 4.32
CA GLY A 290 4.39 21.69 5.30
C GLY A 290 4.32 20.22 4.91
N ILE A 291 3.93 19.89 3.68
CA ILE A 291 3.95 18.52 3.16
C ILE A 291 5.39 18.01 3.12
N TYR A 292 5.61 16.81 3.64
CA TYR A 292 6.88 16.11 3.53
C TYR A 292 6.96 15.34 2.22
N LEU A 293 8.10 15.47 1.54
CA LEU A 293 8.48 14.69 0.37
C LEU A 293 9.75 13.92 0.68
N ARG A 294 9.97 12.80 0.02
CA ARG A 294 11.26 12.10 0.04
C ARG A 294 11.68 11.80 -1.40
N ARG A 295 12.89 12.24 -1.74
CA ARG A 295 13.53 11.99 -3.02
C ARG A 295 13.87 10.51 -3.17
N ARG A 296 13.78 10.01 -4.39
CA ARG A 296 14.09 8.62 -4.75
C ARG A 296 14.93 8.59 -6.01
N MET A 297 15.82 7.61 -6.08
CA MET A 297 16.51 7.25 -7.31
C MET A 297 15.76 6.09 -7.95
N GLN A 298 15.60 6.14 -9.28
CA GLN A 298 14.98 5.09 -10.08
C GLN A 298 15.67 5.00 -11.44
N LEU A 299 15.65 3.81 -12.03
CA LEU A 299 16.03 3.67 -13.43
C LEU A 299 14.94 4.26 -14.33
N SER A 300 15.33 4.82 -15.45
CA SER A 300 14.40 5.28 -16.48
C SER A 300 13.62 4.11 -17.09
N THR A 301 12.46 4.39 -17.68
CA THR A 301 11.66 3.37 -18.39
C THR A 301 12.50 2.65 -19.45
N ASP A 302 13.29 3.39 -20.24
CA ASP A 302 14.13 2.82 -21.28
C ASP A 302 15.22 1.91 -20.71
N ALA A 303 15.86 2.33 -19.61
CA ALA A 303 16.87 1.51 -18.94
C ALA A 303 16.27 0.21 -18.37
N LEU A 304 15.07 0.28 -17.77
CA LEU A 304 14.36 -0.90 -17.24
C LEU A 304 14.00 -1.88 -18.37
N VAL A 305 13.44 -1.39 -19.47
CA VAL A 305 13.06 -2.23 -20.63
C VAL A 305 14.30 -2.85 -21.27
N LYS A 306 15.33 -2.03 -21.59
CA LYS A 306 16.56 -2.49 -22.24
C LYS A 306 17.30 -3.56 -21.46
N ASN A 307 17.27 -3.45 -20.12
CA ASN A 307 17.96 -4.40 -19.24
C ASN A 307 17.05 -5.49 -18.70
N ASN A 308 15.78 -5.54 -19.12
CA ASN A 308 14.78 -6.50 -18.63
C ASN A 308 14.76 -6.58 -17.10
N LEU A 309 14.49 -5.43 -16.43
CA LEU A 309 14.49 -5.28 -14.98
C LEU A 309 13.09 -4.93 -14.47
N LEU A 310 12.82 -5.32 -13.23
CA LEU A 310 11.65 -4.92 -12.45
C LEU A 310 11.82 -3.49 -11.94
N ASN A 311 10.71 -2.75 -11.84
CA ASN A 311 10.73 -1.39 -11.35
C ASN A 311 11.18 -1.33 -9.88
N THR A 312 12.20 -0.54 -9.59
CA THR A 312 12.79 -0.45 -8.26
C THR A 312 13.05 1.01 -7.90
N ALA A 313 12.52 1.41 -6.75
CA ALA A 313 12.87 2.68 -6.13
C ALA A 313 13.95 2.51 -5.07
N LEU A 314 14.89 3.45 -5.06
CA LEU A 314 15.98 3.48 -4.08
C LEU A 314 15.99 4.85 -3.38
N TRP A 315 16.31 4.87 -2.09
CA TRP A 315 16.45 6.11 -1.33
C TRP A 315 17.49 5.99 -0.23
N LEU A 316 18.01 7.15 0.18
CA LEU A 316 18.95 7.23 1.29
C LEU A 316 18.22 6.93 2.60
N ASP A 317 18.83 6.12 3.44
CA ASP A 317 18.27 5.72 4.73
C ASP A 317 19.37 5.61 5.79
N ASN A 318 18.97 5.50 7.03
CA ASN A 318 19.90 5.24 8.13
C ASN A 318 20.47 3.82 8.04
N PRO A 319 21.68 3.58 8.54
CA PRO A 319 22.20 2.23 8.76
C PRO A 319 21.26 1.37 9.60
N LEU A 320 21.59 0.09 9.79
CA LEU A 320 20.81 -0.81 10.63
C LEU A 320 20.90 -0.38 12.10
N TYR A 321 19.79 -0.03 12.71
CA TYR A 321 19.72 0.37 14.13
C TYR A 321 20.23 -0.72 15.09
N VAL A 322 20.04 -1.98 14.74
CA VAL A 322 20.41 -3.14 15.55
C VAL A 322 21.93 -3.37 15.65
N ASP A 323 22.72 -2.78 14.78
CA ASP A 323 24.18 -2.92 14.79
C ASP A 323 24.87 -1.65 15.34
N PRO A 324 25.48 -1.68 16.53
CA PRO A 324 26.14 -0.52 17.10
C PRO A 324 27.39 -0.05 16.32
N ALA A 325 27.84 -0.79 15.31
CA ALA A 325 28.93 -0.39 14.42
C ALA A 325 28.63 0.91 13.63
N HIS A 326 27.35 1.32 13.52
CA HIS A 326 26.96 2.61 12.97
C HIS A 326 27.51 3.82 13.76
N ARG A 327 27.96 3.63 15.01
CA ARG A 327 28.59 4.66 15.89
C ARG A 327 27.76 5.94 16.07
N ASN A 328 26.43 5.83 16.09
CA ASN A 328 25.52 6.96 16.24
C ASN A 328 24.71 6.81 17.54
N GLY A 329 24.82 7.81 18.44
CA GLY A 329 24.20 7.75 19.76
C GLY A 329 22.67 7.87 19.69
N ALA A 330 22.12 8.68 18.78
CA ALA A 330 20.67 8.81 18.62
C ALA A 330 20.02 7.52 18.13
N MET A 331 20.63 6.83 17.15
CA MET A 331 20.18 5.53 16.69
C MET A 331 20.25 4.48 17.80
N SER A 332 21.37 4.47 18.55
CA SER A 332 21.54 3.57 19.68
C SER A 332 20.51 3.80 20.78
N PHE A 333 20.23 5.07 21.10
CA PHE A 333 19.17 5.42 22.06
C PHE A 333 17.79 4.94 21.60
N MET A 334 17.43 5.20 20.34
CA MET A 334 16.16 4.74 19.76
C MET A 334 16.05 3.22 19.78
N TYR A 335 17.12 2.52 19.42
CA TYR A 335 17.17 1.06 19.48
C TYR A 335 16.94 0.53 20.91
N LEU A 336 17.69 1.07 21.88
CA LEU A 336 17.55 0.68 23.29
C LEU A 336 16.15 0.95 23.83
N ALA A 337 15.54 2.08 23.47
CA ALA A 337 14.17 2.39 23.83
C ALA A 337 13.16 1.39 23.26
N MET A 338 13.38 0.95 22.00
CA MET A 338 12.49 -0.02 21.33
C MET A 338 12.59 -1.44 21.90
N ILE A 339 13.78 -1.88 22.35
CA ILE A 339 13.93 -3.21 22.95
C ILE A 339 13.51 -3.25 24.43
N THR A 340 13.29 -2.07 25.08
CA THR A 340 12.87 -2.00 26.48
C THR A 340 11.43 -2.52 26.63
N PRO A 341 11.18 -3.53 27.49
CA PRO A 341 9.86 -4.09 27.69
C PRO A 341 8.80 -3.04 28.05
N GLY A 342 7.65 -3.06 27.37
CA GLY A 342 6.54 -2.12 27.60
C GLY A 342 6.72 -0.75 26.94
N LEU A 343 7.94 -0.21 26.82
CA LEU A 343 8.19 1.10 26.22
C LEU A 343 8.12 1.02 24.68
N GLY A 344 8.77 0.03 24.07
CA GLY A 344 8.80 -0.12 22.61
C GLY A 344 7.39 -0.21 22.00
N LYS A 345 6.48 -0.96 22.62
CA LYS A 345 5.07 -1.08 22.18
C LYS A 345 4.30 0.24 22.24
N ARG A 346 4.69 1.18 23.13
CA ARG A 346 4.06 2.50 23.27
C ARG A 346 4.65 3.52 22.28
N LEU A 347 5.92 3.35 21.92
CA LEU A 347 6.65 4.30 21.06
C LEU A 347 6.41 4.09 19.58
N ALA A 348 6.15 2.85 19.14
CA ALA A 348 5.95 2.57 17.72
C ALA A 348 5.00 1.40 17.48
N PRO A 349 4.27 1.39 16.33
CA PRO A 349 3.57 0.21 15.86
C PRO A 349 4.51 -1.00 15.70
N PRO A 350 4.00 -2.24 15.83
CA PRO A 350 4.83 -3.46 15.78
C PRO A 350 5.73 -3.56 14.56
N ALA A 351 5.24 -3.22 13.37
CA ALA A 351 6.03 -3.25 12.15
C ALA A 351 7.22 -2.28 12.18
N ILE A 352 7.06 -1.07 12.73
CA ILE A 352 8.14 -0.09 12.89
C ILE A 352 9.12 -0.55 13.95
N ALA A 353 8.64 -1.03 15.09
CA ALA A 353 9.48 -1.58 16.14
C ALA A 353 10.33 -2.75 15.62
N HIS A 354 9.71 -3.65 14.85
CA HIS A 354 10.41 -4.77 14.20
C HIS A 354 11.45 -4.30 13.18
N SER A 355 11.14 -3.28 12.37
CA SER A 355 12.09 -2.73 11.39
C SER A 355 13.36 -2.16 12.05
N ILE A 356 13.23 -1.59 13.25
CA ILE A 356 14.33 -1.03 14.05
C ILE A 356 15.11 -2.14 14.77
N THR A 357 14.42 -3.07 15.44
CA THR A 357 15.04 -4.08 16.30
C THR A 357 15.39 -5.36 15.59
N LYS A 358 14.76 -5.64 14.43
CA LYS A 358 14.81 -6.96 13.74
C LYS A 358 14.46 -8.13 14.68
N GLY A 359 13.66 -7.87 15.73
CA GLY A 359 13.32 -8.86 16.74
C GLY A 359 14.51 -9.37 17.57
N LYS A 360 15.63 -8.67 17.56
CA LYS A 360 16.88 -9.11 18.21
C LYS A 360 17.36 -8.11 19.26
N VAL A 361 17.92 -8.65 20.34
CA VAL A 361 18.72 -7.89 21.31
C VAL A 361 20.20 -8.15 20.98
N ASN A 362 20.92 -7.10 20.57
CA ASN A 362 22.30 -7.22 20.09
C ASN A 362 23.20 -6.20 20.77
N LYS A 363 24.36 -6.65 21.27
CA LYS A 363 25.50 -5.83 21.74
C LYS A 363 25.11 -4.56 22.51
N ILE A 364 24.29 -4.68 23.56
CA ILE A 364 23.77 -3.55 24.38
C ILE A 364 24.90 -2.61 24.82
N SER A 365 26.05 -3.14 25.24
CA SER A 365 27.23 -2.34 25.66
C SER A 365 27.75 -1.42 24.56
N GLY A 366 27.73 -1.89 23.29
CA GLY A 366 28.09 -1.07 22.14
C GLY A 366 27.13 0.10 21.92
N HIS A 367 25.83 -0.14 22.08
CA HIS A 367 24.82 0.91 22.00
C HIS A 367 24.94 1.92 23.13
N LEU A 368 25.16 1.47 24.38
CA LEU A 368 25.41 2.37 25.52
C LEU A 368 26.66 3.23 25.30
N LYS A 369 27.74 2.63 24.79
CA LYS A 369 28.94 3.38 24.43
C LYS A 369 28.65 4.48 23.40
N ASN A 370 27.88 4.17 22.35
CA ASN A 370 27.50 5.17 21.34
C ASN A 370 26.69 6.31 21.94
N VAL A 371 25.73 6.01 22.83
CA VAL A 371 24.92 7.03 23.52
C VAL A 371 25.78 7.98 24.33
N LEU A 372 26.76 7.44 25.07
CA LEU A 372 27.67 8.24 25.92
C LEU A 372 28.62 9.11 25.09
N LEU A 373 29.22 8.54 24.03
CA LEU A 373 30.18 9.27 23.18
C LEU A 373 29.55 10.38 22.35
N ASP A 374 28.26 10.25 22.00
CA ASP A 374 27.54 11.21 21.16
C ASP A 374 26.60 12.15 21.97
N PHE A 375 26.81 12.21 23.29
CA PHE A 375 26.06 13.13 24.17
C PHE A 375 26.48 14.61 23.89
N PRO A 376 25.53 15.56 23.80
CA PRO A 376 24.08 15.46 24.08
C PRO A 376 23.21 15.13 22.86
N LYS A 377 23.75 14.96 21.65
CA LYS A 377 23.01 14.69 20.41
C LYS A 377 22.19 13.39 20.50
N SER A 378 22.72 12.39 21.22
CA SER A 378 22.05 11.11 21.47
C SER A 378 20.66 11.26 22.12
N LEU A 379 20.41 12.35 22.85
CA LEU A 379 19.11 12.65 23.48
C LEU A 379 18.34 13.75 22.74
N SER A 380 18.99 14.78 22.24
CA SER A 380 18.33 15.92 21.59
C SER A 380 17.62 15.51 20.29
N ILE A 381 18.26 14.68 19.46
CA ILE A 381 17.66 14.18 18.22
C ILE A 381 16.42 13.30 18.48
N PRO A 382 16.45 12.30 19.37
CA PRO A 382 15.25 11.57 19.75
C PRO A 382 14.14 12.46 20.33
N ALA A 383 14.47 13.46 21.15
CA ALA A 383 13.50 14.39 21.72
C ALA A 383 12.80 15.24 20.67
N THR A 384 13.56 15.84 19.73
CA THR A 384 13.01 16.60 18.61
C THR A 384 12.19 15.71 17.66
N THR A 385 12.63 14.49 17.46
CA THR A 385 11.89 13.47 16.69
C THR A 385 10.57 13.13 17.36
N PHE A 386 10.61 12.89 18.67
CA PHE A 386 9.39 12.62 19.44
C PHE A 386 8.40 13.78 19.33
N TYR A 387 8.87 15.02 19.52
CA TYR A 387 8.05 16.21 19.36
C TYR A 387 7.44 16.30 17.95
N GLY A 388 8.25 16.15 16.90
CA GLY A 388 7.79 16.21 15.50
C GLY A 388 6.79 15.10 15.16
N ARG A 389 6.92 13.91 15.78
CA ARG A 389 6.08 12.77 15.50
C ARG A 389 4.77 12.75 16.29
N TYR A 390 4.76 13.27 17.51
CA TYR A 390 3.60 13.13 18.41
C TYR A 390 2.91 14.45 18.75
N CYS A 391 3.63 15.55 18.73
CA CYS A 391 3.10 16.86 19.15
C CYS A 391 2.70 17.76 17.97
N MET A 392 3.30 17.55 16.79
CA MET A 392 2.98 18.36 15.61
C MET A 392 1.69 17.88 14.94
N LYS A 393 0.90 18.84 14.39
CA LYS A 393 -0.32 18.54 13.62
C LYS A 393 -0.01 17.63 12.41
N ARG A 394 1.02 17.98 11.62
CA ARG A 394 1.57 17.12 10.57
C ARG A 394 2.77 16.38 11.14
N LYS A 395 2.62 15.08 11.28
CA LYS A 395 3.62 14.23 11.94
C LYS A 395 4.84 14.02 11.05
N LEU A 396 6.02 14.07 11.65
CA LEU A 396 7.25 13.70 10.96
C LEU A 396 7.20 12.22 10.53
N PRO A 397 7.33 11.90 9.23
CA PRO A 397 7.17 10.52 8.75
C PRO A 397 8.27 9.57 9.22
N GLY A 398 9.48 10.07 9.37
CA GLY A 398 10.66 9.30 9.79
C GLY A 398 11.81 10.20 10.23
N VAL A 399 12.92 9.61 10.57
CA VAL A 399 14.16 10.30 10.97
C VAL A 399 15.28 9.86 10.08
N PHE A 400 15.93 10.82 9.45
CA PHE A 400 17.17 10.60 8.70
C PHE A 400 18.27 11.42 9.33
N LEU A 401 19.44 10.81 9.47
CA LEU A 401 20.57 11.40 10.16
C LEU A 401 21.65 11.81 9.16
N HIS A 402 22.15 13.04 9.31
CA HIS A 402 23.27 13.52 8.52
C HIS A 402 24.51 12.66 8.74
N SER A 403 25.18 12.30 7.66
CA SER A 403 26.46 11.60 7.69
C SER A 403 27.60 12.54 7.30
N PRO A 404 28.49 12.92 8.24
CA PRO A 404 29.65 13.76 7.92
C PRO A 404 30.62 13.12 6.91
N ARG A 405 30.53 11.80 6.73
CA ARG A 405 31.32 11.06 5.75
C ARG A 405 30.62 10.83 4.42
N ASN A 406 29.44 11.40 4.26
CA ASN A 406 28.59 11.28 3.08
C ASN A 406 28.27 9.80 2.70
N ILE A 407 28.05 8.96 3.72
CA ILE A 407 27.76 7.54 3.60
C ILE A 407 26.37 7.28 4.17
N TYR A 408 25.49 6.68 3.36
CA TYR A 408 24.12 6.37 3.74
C TYR A 408 23.79 4.93 3.36
N ALA A 409 22.95 4.27 4.14
CA ALA A 409 22.36 3.02 3.70
C ALA A 409 21.46 3.27 2.49
N LEU A 410 21.46 2.38 1.53
CA LEU A 410 20.59 2.42 0.37
C LEU A 410 19.42 1.45 0.58
N HIS A 411 18.23 2.01 0.76
CA HIS A 411 17.01 1.21 0.84
C HIS A 411 16.46 1.00 -0.56
N PHE A 412 16.06 -0.23 -0.86
CA PHE A 412 15.36 -0.58 -2.10
C PHE A 412 13.93 -1.05 -1.83
N HIS A 413 13.04 -0.75 -2.77
CA HIS A 413 11.66 -1.20 -2.79
C HIS A 413 11.30 -1.53 -4.23
N ALA A 414 11.19 -2.81 -4.52
CA ALA A 414 11.12 -3.34 -5.86
C ALA A 414 9.78 -4.03 -6.14
N GLU A 415 9.36 -3.95 -7.39
CA GLU A 415 8.29 -4.73 -7.98
C GLU A 415 8.57 -6.23 -7.88
N GLN A 416 7.53 -7.04 -7.85
CA GLN A 416 7.58 -8.50 -7.86
C GLN A 416 6.99 -9.06 -9.15
N VAL A 417 7.57 -10.12 -9.69
CA VAL A 417 7.03 -10.83 -10.87
C VAL A 417 5.68 -11.46 -10.54
N PRO A 418 4.62 -11.18 -11.31
CA PRO A 418 3.32 -11.82 -11.12
C PRO A 418 3.35 -13.29 -11.56
N VAL A 419 3.20 -14.20 -10.61
CA VAL A 419 3.17 -15.66 -10.87
C VAL A 419 1.92 -16.29 -10.26
N ALA A 420 1.32 -17.25 -10.98
CA ALA A 420 0.11 -17.93 -10.52
C ALA A 420 0.34 -18.81 -9.26
N ALA A 421 1.58 -19.18 -8.97
CA ALA A 421 1.96 -19.92 -7.77
C ALA A 421 1.76 -19.09 -6.49
N ASN A 422 1.97 -17.78 -6.56
CA ASN A 422 1.63 -16.83 -5.51
C ASN A 422 0.12 -16.59 -5.55
N ARG A 423 -0.59 -17.04 -4.52
CA ARG A 423 -2.05 -17.04 -4.55
C ARG A 423 -2.70 -17.06 -3.17
N MET A 424 -3.95 -16.73 -3.16
CA MET A 424 -4.89 -16.93 -2.07
C MET A 424 -5.93 -17.97 -2.51
N GLU A 425 -6.15 -18.96 -1.67
CA GLU A 425 -7.13 -20.04 -1.95
C GLU A 425 -7.87 -20.42 -0.67
N LEU A 426 -9.02 -21.05 -0.77
CA LEU A 426 -9.72 -21.58 0.39
C LEU A 426 -9.08 -22.88 0.85
N GLY A 427 -8.98 -23.07 2.15
CA GLY A 427 -8.60 -24.33 2.77
C GLY A 427 -9.66 -25.43 2.53
N ALA A 428 -9.34 -26.64 2.94
CA ALA A 428 -10.25 -27.78 2.83
C ALA A 428 -11.58 -27.61 3.59
N ASP A 429 -11.61 -26.72 4.57
CA ASP A 429 -12.81 -26.35 5.33
C ASP A 429 -13.75 -25.38 4.57
N GLY A 430 -13.30 -24.85 3.42
CA GLY A 430 -14.04 -23.86 2.64
C GLY A 430 -14.17 -22.48 3.31
N GLU A 431 -13.54 -22.27 4.45
CA GLU A 431 -13.64 -21.04 5.28
C GLU A 431 -12.31 -20.32 5.44
N THR A 432 -11.24 -21.05 5.76
CA THR A 432 -9.89 -20.51 5.98
C THR A 432 -9.27 -20.04 4.67
N LEU A 433 -8.78 -18.79 4.63
CA LEU A 433 -8.00 -18.28 3.51
C LEU A 433 -6.54 -18.69 3.66
N LEU A 434 -6.01 -19.46 2.72
CA LEU A 434 -4.60 -19.82 2.65
C LEU A 434 -3.87 -18.85 1.72
N ILE A 435 -2.77 -18.27 2.21
CA ILE A 435 -1.90 -17.38 1.43
C ILE A 435 -0.60 -18.11 1.14
N ARG A 436 -0.34 -18.38 -0.14
CA ARG A 436 0.94 -18.91 -0.64
C ARG A 436 1.71 -17.78 -1.30
N TYR A 437 2.87 -17.49 -0.75
CA TYR A 437 3.69 -16.37 -1.21
C TYR A 437 5.17 -16.73 -1.16
N GLN A 438 5.88 -16.46 -2.23
CA GLN A 438 7.31 -16.69 -2.35
C GLN A 438 7.96 -15.66 -3.29
N LEU A 439 9.25 -15.41 -3.09
CA LEU A 439 10.05 -14.61 -3.98
C LEU A 439 10.64 -15.49 -5.08
N MET A 440 10.53 -15.03 -6.33
CA MET A 440 11.14 -15.69 -7.48
C MET A 440 12.63 -15.34 -7.58
N ASP A 441 13.39 -16.11 -8.35
CA ASP A 441 14.80 -15.81 -8.62
C ASP A 441 14.94 -14.50 -9.42
N GLU A 442 14.01 -14.22 -10.31
CA GLU A 442 13.96 -12.99 -11.11
C GLU A 442 13.74 -11.75 -10.23
N ASP A 443 12.95 -11.86 -9.14
CA ASP A 443 12.75 -10.78 -8.20
C ASP A 443 14.08 -10.37 -7.54
N VAL A 444 14.86 -11.38 -7.13
CA VAL A 444 16.13 -11.20 -6.44
C VAL A 444 17.22 -10.73 -7.42
N ASP A 445 17.30 -11.35 -8.60
CA ASP A 445 18.27 -10.99 -9.65
C ASP A 445 18.07 -9.54 -10.11
N SER A 446 16.82 -9.13 -10.31
CA SER A 446 16.50 -7.76 -10.70
C SER A 446 16.96 -6.74 -9.66
N VAL A 447 16.80 -7.03 -8.36
CA VAL A 447 17.31 -6.14 -7.30
C VAL A 447 18.83 -6.02 -7.36
N ILE A 448 19.56 -7.14 -7.52
CA ILE A 448 21.03 -7.13 -7.61
C ILE A 448 21.49 -6.33 -8.81
N ARG A 449 20.94 -6.60 -10.00
CA ARG A 449 21.31 -5.91 -11.24
C ARG A 449 20.95 -4.43 -11.22
N THR A 450 19.84 -4.05 -10.55
CA THR A 450 19.51 -2.63 -10.35
C THR A 450 20.55 -1.91 -9.49
N HIS A 451 21.08 -2.56 -8.45
CA HIS A 451 22.17 -2.00 -7.64
C HIS A 451 23.49 -1.93 -8.43
N GLU A 452 23.82 -2.95 -9.21
CA GLU A 452 25.01 -2.95 -10.09
C GLU A 452 24.92 -1.82 -11.13
N PHE A 453 23.72 -1.60 -11.71
CA PHE A 453 23.47 -0.50 -12.66
C PHE A 453 23.66 0.87 -11.98
N LEU A 454 23.08 1.05 -10.78
CA LEU A 454 23.25 2.29 -10.01
C LEU A 454 24.72 2.52 -9.64
N ASP A 455 25.49 1.49 -9.23
CA ASP A 455 26.92 1.64 -8.93
C ASP A 455 27.73 2.11 -10.13
N GLN A 456 27.46 1.50 -11.30
CA GLN A 456 28.09 1.92 -12.57
C GLN A 456 27.74 3.38 -12.92
N TRP A 457 26.46 3.77 -12.74
CA TRP A 457 26.00 5.14 -12.97
C TRP A 457 26.71 6.15 -12.07
N LEU A 458 26.73 5.89 -10.75
CA LEU A 458 27.40 6.77 -9.77
C LEU A 458 28.89 6.93 -10.04
N ARG A 459 29.57 5.86 -10.45
CA ARG A 459 30.98 5.90 -10.87
C ARG A 459 31.17 6.63 -12.18
N GLY A 460 30.28 6.46 -13.15
CA GLY A 460 30.31 7.17 -14.42
C GLY A 460 30.14 8.68 -14.28
N CYS A 461 29.31 9.13 -13.34
CA CYS A 461 29.17 10.55 -12.97
C CYS A 461 30.28 11.03 -12.04
N GLU A 462 31.22 10.17 -11.62
CA GLU A 462 32.25 10.47 -10.61
C GLU A 462 31.69 10.98 -9.28
N CYS A 463 30.38 10.86 -9.03
CA CYS A 463 29.69 11.39 -7.84
C CYS A 463 29.65 10.42 -6.66
N GLY A 464 29.96 9.12 -6.87
CA GLY A 464 29.90 8.15 -5.79
C GLY A 464 30.11 6.71 -6.22
N ARG A 465 29.83 5.81 -5.28
CA ARG A 465 29.87 4.35 -5.48
C ARG A 465 29.00 3.64 -4.46
N LEU A 466 28.66 2.36 -4.73
CA LEU A 466 28.08 1.48 -3.73
C LEU A 466 29.15 0.66 -3.02
N GLU A 467 28.87 0.35 -1.75
CA GLU A 467 29.61 -0.62 -0.94
C GLU A 467 28.61 -1.64 -0.40
N TYR A 468 28.72 -2.89 -0.90
CA TYR A 468 27.82 -3.98 -0.51
C TYR A 468 28.15 -4.47 0.90
N TRP A 469 27.10 -4.82 1.67
CA TRP A 469 27.23 -5.34 3.03
C TRP A 469 27.48 -6.84 3.10
N PHE A 470 27.29 -7.53 2.00
CA PHE A 470 27.42 -8.98 1.88
C PHE A 470 28.31 -9.31 0.67
N PRO A 471 29.06 -10.43 0.73
CA PRO A 471 29.74 -10.97 -0.44
C PRO A 471 28.75 -11.22 -1.60
N LYS A 472 29.22 -11.11 -2.84
CA LYS A 472 28.35 -11.21 -4.02
C LYS A 472 27.53 -12.51 -4.07
N ASN A 473 28.12 -13.62 -3.69
CA ASN A 473 27.47 -14.94 -3.64
C ASN A 473 26.44 -15.08 -2.51
N GLU A 474 26.44 -14.20 -1.51
CA GLU A 474 25.48 -14.21 -0.39
C GLU A 474 24.32 -13.22 -0.61
N LEU A 475 24.42 -12.30 -1.57
CA LEU A 475 23.38 -11.30 -1.85
C LEU A 475 21.99 -11.91 -2.08
N PRO A 476 21.83 -13.00 -2.86
CA PRO A 476 20.50 -13.58 -3.10
C PRO A 476 19.82 -14.02 -1.81
N GLU A 477 20.53 -14.72 -0.93
CA GLU A 477 19.93 -15.18 0.34
C GLU A 477 19.72 -14.02 1.32
N ALA A 478 20.62 -13.03 1.34
CA ALA A 478 20.44 -11.82 2.14
C ALA A 478 19.16 -11.06 1.73
N ILE A 479 18.90 -10.90 0.43
CA ILE A 479 17.66 -10.27 -0.08
C ILE A 479 16.45 -11.10 0.34
N ARG A 480 16.46 -12.41 0.14
CA ARG A 480 15.36 -13.30 0.55
C ARG A 480 15.08 -13.24 2.05
N ALA A 481 16.13 -13.22 2.87
CA ALA A 481 16.00 -13.21 4.32
C ALA A 481 15.42 -11.90 4.87
N MET A 482 15.68 -10.76 4.20
CA MET A 482 15.23 -9.46 4.68
C MET A 482 13.91 -9.01 4.07
N SER A 483 13.51 -9.55 2.92
CA SER A 483 12.31 -9.13 2.20
C SER A 483 11.08 -9.84 2.76
N ILE A 484 10.38 -9.15 3.64
CA ILE A 484 9.12 -9.60 4.23
C ILE A 484 8.06 -8.56 3.87
N ASP A 485 6.99 -8.96 3.17
CA ASP A 485 5.85 -8.11 2.85
C ASP A 485 4.52 -8.78 3.24
N GLY A 486 3.41 -8.31 2.70
CA GLY A 486 2.04 -8.62 3.05
C GLY A 486 1.25 -7.35 3.40
N LEU A 487 1.96 -6.20 3.45
CA LEU A 487 1.34 -4.89 3.66
C LEU A 487 0.81 -4.28 2.35
N HIS A 488 1.42 -4.64 1.21
CA HIS A 488 1.12 -4.09 -0.11
C HIS A 488 0.55 -5.17 -1.05
N GLN A 489 -0.64 -5.61 -0.74
CA GLN A 489 -1.28 -6.77 -1.37
C GLN A 489 -1.97 -6.37 -2.68
N VAL A 490 -1.60 -7.01 -3.82
CA VAL A 490 -2.18 -6.78 -5.14
C VAL A 490 -2.39 -8.10 -5.91
N GLY A 491 -3.12 -8.09 -7.02
CA GLY A 491 -3.12 -9.12 -8.07
C GLY A 491 -4.27 -10.11 -8.06
N THR A 492 -4.84 -10.44 -6.91
CA THR A 492 -5.75 -11.60 -6.75
C THR A 492 -7.12 -11.46 -7.42
N THR A 493 -7.52 -10.25 -7.83
CA THR A 493 -8.74 -9.99 -8.61
C THR A 493 -8.43 -9.06 -9.79
N ARG A 494 -7.33 -9.30 -10.47
CA ARG A 494 -6.69 -8.38 -11.41
C ARG A 494 -7.60 -7.91 -12.55
N ILE A 495 -7.35 -6.67 -12.97
CA ILE A 495 -7.93 -6.07 -14.19
C ILE A 495 -7.40 -6.81 -15.41
N ALA A 496 -8.28 -7.07 -16.39
CA ALA A 496 -7.86 -7.49 -17.73
C ALA A 496 -8.87 -7.01 -18.79
N ALA A 497 -8.44 -7.08 -20.03
CA ALA A 497 -9.28 -6.75 -21.18
C ALA A 497 -10.38 -7.79 -21.44
N THR A 498 -10.16 -9.04 -21.00
CA THR A 498 -11.06 -10.17 -21.19
C THR A 498 -11.36 -10.91 -19.89
N ALA A 499 -12.47 -11.61 -19.85
CA ALA A 499 -12.91 -12.41 -18.71
C ALA A 499 -12.03 -13.65 -18.46
N GLU A 500 -11.28 -14.10 -19.47
CA GLU A 500 -10.35 -15.23 -19.39
C GLU A 500 -9.08 -14.86 -18.64
N GLU A 501 -8.61 -13.64 -18.82
CA GLU A 501 -7.34 -13.16 -18.28
C GLU A 501 -7.47 -12.50 -16.91
N GLY A 502 -8.67 -11.99 -16.58
CA GLY A 502 -8.88 -11.25 -15.33
C GLY A 502 -10.17 -11.56 -14.60
N VAL A 503 -10.37 -10.87 -13.50
CA VAL A 503 -11.56 -10.97 -12.65
C VAL A 503 -12.48 -9.77 -12.86
N VAL A 504 -11.89 -8.61 -13.14
CA VAL A 504 -12.61 -7.35 -13.36
C VAL A 504 -12.17 -6.67 -14.66
N ASP A 505 -13.05 -5.86 -15.24
CA ASP A 505 -12.75 -5.01 -16.37
C ASP A 505 -12.00 -3.70 -15.94
N LYS A 506 -11.65 -2.85 -16.90
CA LYS A 506 -10.99 -1.56 -16.66
C LYS A 506 -11.81 -0.58 -15.81
N ASN A 507 -13.10 -0.79 -15.66
CA ASN A 507 -14.01 -0.01 -14.81
C ASN A 507 -14.23 -0.66 -13.45
N LEU A 508 -13.43 -1.68 -13.12
CA LEU A 508 -13.48 -2.47 -11.89
C LEU A 508 -14.75 -3.32 -11.74
N LYS A 509 -15.52 -3.50 -12.82
CA LYS A 509 -16.73 -4.32 -12.82
C LYS A 509 -16.34 -5.80 -12.91
N VAL A 510 -16.91 -6.64 -12.07
CA VAL A 510 -16.69 -8.09 -12.06
C VAL A 510 -17.26 -8.71 -13.32
N TRP A 511 -16.45 -9.46 -14.06
CA TRP A 511 -16.88 -10.16 -15.27
C TRP A 511 -18.04 -11.13 -14.99
N GLY A 512 -19.08 -11.04 -15.81
CA GLY A 512 -20.32 -11.84 -15.65
C GLY A 512 -21.35 -11.18 -14.74
N THR A 513 -21.13 -9.94 -14.31
CA THR A 513 -22.11 -9.14 -13.54
C THR A 513 -22.30 -7.76 -14.17
N GLU A 514 -23.44 -7.10 -13.87
CA GLU A 514 -23.72 -5.75 -14.37
C GLU A 514 -23.55 -4.67 -13.29
N ASN A 515 -23.53 -5.03 -12.02
CA ASN A 515 -23.54 -4.06 -10.92
C ASN A 515 -22.59 -4.37 -9.76
N LEU A 516 -21.73 -5.38 -9.87
CA LEU A 516 -20.73 -5.70 -8.86
C LEU A 516 -19.36 -5.16 -9.28
N TYR A 517 -18.71 -4.44 -8.38
CA TYR A 517 -17.42 -3.80 -8.60
C TYR A 517 -16.43 -4.17 -7.49
N VAL A 518 -15.13 -4.20 -7.81
CA VAL A 518 -14.07 -4.39 -6.82
C VAL A 518 -13.23 -3.11 -6.73
N CYS A 519 -13.29 -2.42 -5.60
CA CYS A 519 -12.50 -1.22 -5.29
C CYS A 519 -11.41 -1.56 -4.25
N SER A 520 -10.44 -2.36 -4.65
CA SER A 520 -9.36 -2.89 -3.83
C SER A 520 -8.07 -2.95 -4.65
N SER A 521 -6.92 -2.85 -4.01
CA SER A 521 -5.62 -3.05 -4.67
C SER A 521 -5.44 -4.46 -5.26
N SER A 522 -6.27 -5.42 -4.87
CA SER A 522 -6.31 -6.75 -5.49
C SER A 522 -6.54 -6.74 -7.00
N VAL A 523 -7.07 -5.62 -7.55
CA VAL A 523 -7.31 -5.47 -8.99
C VAL A 523 -6.06 -5.10 -9.80
N PHE A 524 -4.94 -4.75 -9.16
CA PHE A 524 -3.72 -4.33 -9.84
C PHE A 524 -2.94 -5.53 -10.39
N PRO A 525 -2.73 -5.64 -11.71
CA PRO A 525 -2.01 -6.78 -12.30
C PRO A 525 -0.53 -6.83 -11.95
N THR A 526 0.09 -5.67 -11.70
CA THR A 526 1.50 -5.52 -11.33
C THR A 526 1.61 -4.76 -10.01
N SER A 527 2.61 -5.07 -9.19
CA SER A 527 2.84 -4.38 -7.93
C SER A 527 3.54 -3.02 -8.12
N GLY A 528 4.30 -2.85 -9.20
CA GLY A 528 5.19 -1.71 -9.34
C GLY A 528 6.15 -1.58 -8.16
N GLN A 529 6.79 -0.43 -8.04
CA GLN A 529 7.61 -0.08 -6.87
C GLN A 529 6.83 0.74 -5.82
N ALA A 530 5.60 1.14 -6.12
CA ALA A 530 4.82 2.09 -5.33
C ALA A 530 3.88 1.41 -4.34
N ASN A 531 3.70 2.01 -3.16
CA ASN A 531 2.64 1.59 -2.25
C ASN A 531 1.27 1.74 -2.94
N PRO A 532 0.41 0.72 -3.01
CA PRO A 532 -0.78 0.72 -3.88
C PRO A 532 -1.88 1.67 -3.44
N THR A 533 -1.86 2.13 -2.17
CA THR A 533 -3.01 2.82 -1.54
C THR A 533 -3.35 4.15 -2.21
N PHE A 534 -2.36 4.94 -2.67
CA PHE A 534 -2.63 6.22 -3.34
C PHE A 534 -3.28 6.02 -4.71
N LEU A 535 -2.74 5.13 -5.54
CA LEU A 535 -3.34 4.77 -6.83
C LEU A 535 -4.75 4.23 -6.64
N LEU A 536 -4.98 3.39 -5.62
CA LEU A 536 -6.32 2.88 -5.28
C LEU A 536 -7.29 4.02 -4.92
N GLY A 537 -6.82 5.07 -4.24
CA GLY A 537 -7.61 6.28 -3.99
C GLY A 537 -8.05 6.97 -5.28
N ALA A 538 -7.16 7.07 -6.27
CA ALA A 538 -7.49 7.61 -7.58
C ALA A 538 -8.48 6.71 -8.35
N PHE A 539 -8.32 5.39 -8.29
CA PHE A 539 -9.31 4.43 -8.82
C PHE A 539 -10.67 4.56 -8.11
N ALA A 540 -10.71 4.77 -6.80
CA ALA A 540 -11.96 4.96 -6.06
C ALA A 540 -12.70 6.24 -6.51
N ALA A 541 -11.99 7.34 -6.70
CA ALA A 541 -12.55 8.59 -7.23
C ALA A 541 -13.04 8.43 -8.68
N ARG A 542 -12.26 7.73 -9.52
CA ARG A 542 -12.66 7.38 -10.90
C ARG A 542 -13.91 6.49 -10.91
N LEU A 543 -13.97 5.47 -10.06
CA LEU A 543 -15.11 4.58 -9.94
C LEU A 543 -16.37 5.35 -9.51
N ALA A 544 -16.26 6.28 -8.56
CA ALA A 544 -17.38 7.15 -8.19
C ALA A 544 -17.95 7.89 -9.41
N LYS A 545 -17.08 8.47 -10.25
CA LYS A 545 -17.50 9.15 -11.48
C LYS A 545 -18.15 8.17 -12.47
N HIS A 546 -17.57 7.00 -12.67
CA HIS A 546 -18.13 5.96 -13.55
C HIS A 546 -19.53 5.54 -13.09
N LEU A 547 -19.69 5.23 -11.80
CA LEU A 547 -20.97 4.81 -11.22
C LEU A 547 -22.06 5.89 -11.31
N THR A 548 -21.69 7.16 -11.27
CA THR A 548 -22.66 8.27 -11.40
C THR A 548 -23.04 8.56 -12.85
N SER A 549 -22.20 8.21 -13.80
CA SER A 549 -22.44 8.41 -15.24
C SER A 549 -23.20 7.24 -15.90
N THR A 550 -23.20 6.06 -15.27
CA THR A 550 -23.91 4.88 -15.77
C THR A 550 -25.38 4.95 -15.35
N PRO A 551 -26.35 4.87 -16.28
CA PRO A 551 -27.76 4.88 -15.96
C PRO A 551 -28.11 3.88 -14.85
N ALA A 552 -29.05 4.25 -13.98
CA ALA A 552 -29.54 3.34 -12.97
C ALA A 552 -30.34 2.23 -13.66
N VAL A 553 -29.87 1.00 -13.58
CA VAL A 553 -30.65 -0.17 -14.02
C VAL A 553 -31.85 -0.33 -13.07
N THR A 554 -33.04 -0.43 -13.61
CA THR A 554 -34.26 -0.59 -12.81
C THR A 554 -34.32 -2.01 -12.23
N ILE A 555 -34.27 -2.13 -10.91
CA ILE A 555 -34.55 -3.39 -10.24
C ILE A 555 -36.07 -3.63 -10.39
N GLN A 556 -36.47 -4.65 -11.14
CA GLN A 556 -37.86 -5.08 -11.16
C GLN A 556 -38.19 -5.62 -9.76
N SER A 557 -39.18 -4.99 -9.11
CA SER A 557 -39.74 -5.49 -7.85
C SER A 557 -40.50 -6.81 -8.15
N THR A 558 -39.91 -7.93 -7.77
CA THR A 558 -40.60 -9.22 -7.67
C THR A 558 -41.41 -9.27 -6.39
#